data_9d5ef3d575ec4467cdf3991cb2f82576
#
_entry.id   9d5ef3d575ec4467cdf3991cb2f82576
#
_cell.length_a   1.000
_cell.length_b   1.000
_cell.length_c   1.000
_cell.angle_alpha   90.00
_cell.angle_beta   90.00
_cell.angle_gamma   90.00
#
_symmetry.space_group_name_H-M   'P 1'
#
loop_
_entity.id
_entity.type
_entity.pdbx_description
1 polymer ?
#
loop_
_entity_poly.entity_id
_entity_poly.type
_entity_poly.pdbx_seq_one_letter_code
_entity_poly.pdbx_strand_id
1 'polypeptide(L)'
;MNLFETSHLTKAFGGLIAVNDLTFHVEKGQIFGLIGPNGSGKTTVFNLINGYYPITSGTIQFEGKELNGLPTWKICKVGIGRTFQIVKPLRRMTVLENVMASAFNLTARQEAARDKAIEVLEFCELIKKQDYSAKGLTIGDRKRLEIARALATGPKLLLLDETMAGLTPQEQAEGVKLIRKIRDSGVTIIIVEHIMHVIMNLCDLILCINYGQKIAQGTPAEVANNRAVIEAYLGKE
;
A
#
# COMPACT_ATOMS: atom_id res chain seq x y z
N MET A 1 1.68 -15.58 12.53
CA MET A 1 1.12 -16.37 11.39
C MET A 1 1.19 -15.49 10.15
N ASN A 2 1.87 -15.98 9.12
CA ASN A 2 2.06 -15.21 7.89
C ASN A 2 0.71 -14.98 7.20
N LEU A 3 0.39 -13.73 6.89
CA LEU A 3 -0.77 -13.35 6.11
C LEU A 3 -0.44 -13.32 4.62
N PHE A 4 0.77 -12.84 4.30
CA PHE A 4 1.25 -12.65 2.93
C PHE A 4 2.69 -13.15 2.80
N GLU A 5 3.01 -13.81 1.69
CA GLU A 5 4.34 -14.36 1.42
C GLU A 5 4.70 -14.26 -0.06
N THR A 6 5.99 -14.05 -0.32
CA THR A 6 6.58 -14.24 -1.64
C THR A 6 7.73 -15.23 -1.54
N SER A 7 7.86 -16.11 -2.52
CA SER A 7 8.96 -17.05 -2.62
C SER A 7 9.60 -16.95 -4.00
N HIS A 8 10.89 -16.63 -4.02
CA HIS A 8 11.70 -16.51 -5.25
C HIS A 8 11.06 -15.63 -6.34
N LEU A 9 10.34 -14.57 -5.91
CA LEU A 9 9.58 -13.70 -6.80
C LEU A 9 10.51 -12.99 -7.78
N THR A 10 10.29 -13.19 -9.07
CA THR A 10 11.08 -12.59 -10.14
C THR A 10 10.17 -11.95 -11.19
N LYS A 11 10.58 -10.77 -11.66
CA LYS A 11 9.97 -10.08 -12.78
C LYS A 11 11.01 -9.55 -13.74
N ALA A 12 10.97 -10.04 -14.98
CA ALA A 12 11.74 -9.52 -16.09
C ALA A 12 10.84 -8.80 -17.10
N PHE A 13 11.35 -7.73 -17.68
CA PHE A 13 10.79 -7.00 -18.81
C PHE A 13 11.82 -7.01 -19.95
N GLY A 14 11.69 -7.96 -20.88
CA GLY A 14 12.74 -8.19 -21.86
C GLY A 14 14.07 -8.56 -21.18
N GLY A 15 15.12 -7.82 -21.44
CA GLY A 15 16.44 -8.01 -20.83
C GLY A 15 16.61 -7.39 -19.43
N LEU A 16 15.64 -6.61 -18.92
CA LEU A 16 15.71 -5.95 -17.62
C LEU A 16 15.02 -6.81 -16.55
N ILE A 17 15.77 -7.22 -15.52
CA ILE A 17 15.22 -7.88 -14.34
C ILE A 17 14.89 -6.79 -13.30
N ALA A 18 13.60 -6.48 -13.12
CA ALA A 18 13.13 -5.42 -12.22
C ALA A 18 12.91 -5.91 -10.78
N VAL A 19 12.61 -7.20 -10.59
CA VAL A 19 12.57 -7.90 -9.30
C VAL A 19 13.28 -9.22 -9.50
N ASN A 20 14.21 -9.56 -8.62
CA ASN A 20 15.11 -10.69 -8.78
C ASN A 20 15.20 -11.51 -7.49
N ASP A 21 14.60 -12.69 -7.51
CA ASP A 21 14.65 -13.68 -6.42
C ASP A 21 14.22 -13.14 -5.05
N LEU A 22 13.11 -12.36 -5.03
CA LEU A 22 12.67 -11.67 -3.81
C LEU A 22 11.78 -12.58 -2.96
N THR A 23 12.29 -12.93 -1.77
CA THR A 23 11.58 -13.74 -0.76
C THR A 23 11.39 -12.93 0.51
N PHE A 24 10.13 -12.77 0.96
CA PHE A 24 9.75 -12.15 2.22
C PHE A 24 8.34 -12.56 2.65
N HIS A 25 8.00 -12.33 3.91
CA HIS A 25 6.66 -12.54 4.44
C HIS A 25 6.22 -11.36 5.30
N VAL A 26 4.91 -11.23 5.47
CA VAL A 26 4.27 -10.21 6.31
C VAL A 26 3.29 -10.90 7.25
N GLU A 27 3.41 -10.63 8.54
CA GLU A 27 2.52 -11.18 9.55
C GLU A 27 1.21 -10.40 9.64
N LYS A 28 0.16 -11.06 10.11
CA LYS A 28 -1.14 -10.42 10.33
C LYS A 28 -1.03 -9.30 11.36
N GLY A 29 -1.60 -8.14 11.05
CA GLY A 29 -1.62 -6.96 11.93
C GLY A 29 -0.31 -6.17 11.94
N GLN A 30 0.64 -6.50 11.06
CA GLN A 30 1.93 -5.83 10.93
C GLN A 30 1.85 -4.62 10.00
N ILE A 31 2.64 -3.58 10.27
CA ILE A 31 3.00 -2.55 9.30
C ILE A 31 4.40 -2.86 8.76
N PHE A 32 4.47 -3.29 7.53
CA PHE A 32 5.68 -3.71 6.85
C PHE A 32 6.13 -2.64 5.84
N GLY A 33 7.35 -2.11 6.02
CA GLY A 33 7.94 -1.11 5.13
C GLY A 33 8.71 -1.77 3.97
N LEU A 34 8.45 -1.34 2.75
CA LEU A 34 9.26 -1.69 1.58
C LEU A 34 9.98 -0.44 1.11
N ILE A 35 11.30 -0.37 1.32
CA ILE A 35 12.13 0.77 0.99
C ILE A 35 13.22 0.42 -0.03
N GLY A 36 13.91 1.44 -0.52
CA GLY A 36 15.02 1.32 -1.46
C GLY A 36 15.15 2.56 -2.35
N PRO A 37 16.27 2.75 -3.04
CA PRO A 37 16.49 3.87 -3.97
C PRO A 37 15.44 3.93 -5.09
N ASN A 38 15.40 5.02 -5.82
CA ASN A 38 14.59 5.12 -7.03
C ASN A 38 15.05 4.07 -8.05
N GLY A 39 14.09 3.40 -8.70
CA GLY A 39 14.39 2.32 -9.63
C GLY A 39 14.72 0.97 -8.98
N SER A 40 14.69 0.83 -7.65
CA SER A 40 15.00 -0.44 -6.97
C SER A 40 13.96 -1.55 -7.17
N GLY A 41 12.78 -1.27 -7.74
CA GLY A 41 11.75 -2.27 -8.03
C GLY A 41 10.51 -2.23 -7.13
N LYS A 42 10.40 -1.31 -6.14
CA LYS A 42 9.27 -1.22 -5.19
C LYS A 42 7.89 -1.18 -5.87
N THR A 43 7.71 -0.28 -6.81
CA THR A 43 6.45 -0.16 -7.58
C THR A 43 6.17 -1.41 -8.40
N THR A 44 7.23 -2.08 -8.90
CA THR A 44 7.08 -3.36 -9.60
C THR A 44 6.58 -4.44 -8.63
N VAL A 45 7.14 -4.55 -7.42
CA VAL A 45 6.65 -5.47 -6.39
C VAL A 45 5.16 -5.23 -6.11
N PHE A 46 4.74 -3.99 -5.88
CA PHE A 46 3.32 -3.64 -5.69
C PHE A 46 2.44 -4.02 -6.88
N ASN A 47 2.93 -3.81 -8.09
CA ASN A 47 2.21 -4.19 -9.31
C ASN A 47 2.08 -5.73 -9.46
N LEU A 48 3.07 -6.50 -9.01
CA LEU A 48 3.02 -7.95 -8.98
C LEU A 48 2.02 -8.44 -7.94
N ILE A 49 2.06 -7.91 -6.70
CA ILE A 49 1.12 -8.26 -5.63
C ILE A 49 -0.32 -7.99 -6.06
N ASN A 50 -0.55 -6.87 -6.75
CA ASN A 50 -1.88 -6.46 -7.20
C ASN A 50 -2.32 -7.13 -8.54
N GLY A 51 -1.49 -8.01 -9.13
CA GLY A 51 -1.80 -8.70 -10.38
C GLY A 51 -1.86 -7.80 -11.62
N TYR A 52 -1.27 -6.59 -11.54
CA TYR A 52 -1.18 -5.67 -12.68
C TYR A 52 -0.16 -6.17 -13.72
N TYR A 53 0.94 -6.78 -13.25
CA TYR A 53 1.88 -7.51 -14.09
C TYR A 53 1.86 -8.99 -13.74
N PRO A 54 1.96 -9.90 -14.71
CA PRO A 54 2.24 -11.31 -14.43
C PRO A 54 3.68 -11.44 -13.90
N ILE A 55 3.88 -12.35 -12.97
CA ILE A 55 5.23 -12.73 -12.51
C ILE A 55 5.98 -13.47 -13.63
N THR A 56 7.31 -13.46 -13.59
CA THR A 56 8.15 -14.27 -14.50
C THR A 56 8.41 -15.65 -13.86
N SER A 57 8.73 -15.69 -12.57
CA SER A 57 8.88 -16.93 -11.79
C SER A 57 8.68 -16.66 -10.30
N GLY A 58 8.62 -17.71 -9.50
CA GLY A 58 8.32 -17.66 -8.07
C GLY A 58 6.84 -17.71 -7.76
N THR A 59 6.47 -17.41 -6.52
CA THR A 59 5.08 -17.45 -6.05
C THR A 59 4.74 -16.28 -5.15
N ILE A 60 3.47 -15.87 -5.17
CA ILE A 60 2.86 -14.92 -4.24
C ILE A 60 1.70 -15.64 -3.57
N GLN A 61 1.67 -15.66 -2.24
CA GLN A 61 0.61 -16.28 -1.46
C GLN A 61 -0.04 -15.27 -0.50
N PHE A 62 -1.35 -15.40 -0.34
CA PHE A 62 -2.14 -14.64 0.60
C PHE A 62 -3.10 -15.57 1.35
N GLU A 63 -3.03 -15.58 2.69
CA GLU A 63 -3.77 -16.53 3.54
C GLU A 63 -3.56 -18.00 3.09
N GLY A 64 -2.34 -18.34 2.69
CA GLY A 64 -1.97 -19.69 2.20
C GLY A 64 -2.50 -20.04 0.80
N LYS A 65 -3.12 -19.08 0.09
CA LYS A 65 -3.63 -19.28 -1.28
C LYS A 65 -2.74 -18.55 -2.28
N GLU A 66 -2.42 -19.21 -3.36
CA GLU A 66 -1.62 -18.63 -4.43
C GLU A 66 -2.41 -17.57 -5.21
N LEU A 67 -1.75 -16.44 -5.48
CA LEU A 67 -2.32 -15.32 -6.24
C LEU A 67 -1.86 -15.26 -7.69
N ASN A 68 -0.90 -16.10 -8.10
CA ASN A 68 -0.30 -16.07 -9.43
C ASN A 68 -1.36 -16.16 -10.53
N GLY A 69 -1.27 -15.25 -11.50
CA GLY A 69 -2.19 -15.21 -12.63
C GLY A 69 -3.61 -14.73 -12.33
N LEU A 70 -3.91 -14.36 -11.08
CA LEU A 70 -5.20 -13.74 -10.77
C LEU A 70 -5.24 -12.30 -11.29
N PRO A 71 -6.32 -11.87 -11.95
CA PRO A 71 -6.49 -10.48 -12.35
C PRO A 71 -6.77 -9.59 -11.13
N THR A 72 -6.43 -8.30 -11.25
CA THR A 72 -6.51 -7.28 -10.19
C THR A 72 -7.84 -7.28 -9.42
N TRP A 73 -8.97 -7.42 -10.14
CA TRP A 73 -10.28 -7.43 -9.49
C TRP A 73 -10.52 -8.66 -8.61
N LYS A 74 -9.94 -9.84 -8.94
CA LYS A 74 -9.99 -11.03 -8.08
C LYS A 74 -9.10 -10.84 -6.85
N ILE A 75 -7.92 -10.24 -7.01
CA ILE A 75 -7.03 -9.90 -5.90
C ILE A 75 -7.71 -8.92 -4.93
N CYS A 76 -8.43 -7.92 -5.43
CA CYS A 76 -9.25 -7.06 -4.60
C CYS A 76 -10.34 -7.86 -3.86
N LYS A 77 -11.01 -8.80 -4.53
CA LYS A 77 -12.06 -9.65 -3.92
C LYS A 77 -11.55 -10.58 -2.82
N VAL A 78 -10.30 -11.05 -2.89
CA VAL A 78 -9.72 -11.88 -1.81
C VAL A 78 -9.28 -11.06 -0.60
N GLY A 79 -9.29 -9.72 -0.70
CA GLY A 79 -9.04 -8.82 0.43
C GLY A 79 -7.70 -8.07 0.39
N ILE A 80 -7.14 -7.82 -0.80
CA ILE A 80 -5.97 -6.94 -0.96
C ILE A 80 -6.42 -5.62 -1.57
N GLY A 81 -6.37 -4.54 -0.79
CA GLY A 81 -6.62 -3.16 -1.23
C GLY A 81 -5.32 -2.44 -1.57
N ARG A 82 -5.38 -1.44 -2.46
CA ARG A 82 -4.21 -0.64 -2.82
C ARG A 82 -4.58 0.82 -3.04
N THR A 83 -3.69 1.73 -2.58
CA THR A 83 -3.64 3.11 -3.04
C THR A 83 -2.66 3.23 -4.22
N PHE A 84 -2.76 4.32 -4.99
CA PHE A 84 -1.88 4.57 -6.12
C PHE A 84 -1.08 5.86 -5.90
N GLN A 85 0.16 5.87 -6.36
CA GLN A 85 1.06 7.02 -6.26
C GLN A 85 0.44 8.31 -6.83
N ILE A 86 -0.25 8.19 -7.98
CA ILE A 86 -1.00 9.29 -8.58
C ILE A 86 -2.47 9.17 -8.21
N VAL A 87 -2.91 10.02 -7.29
CA VAL A 87 -4.31 10.07 -6.85
C VAL A 87 -5.22 10.48 -8.02
N LYS A 88 -6.05 9.56 -8.48
CA LYS A 88 -7.04 9.80 -9.54
C LYS A 88 -8.47 9.62 -9.01
N PRO A 89 -9.00 10.61 -8.27
CA PRO A 89 -10.38 10.53 -7.84
C PRO A 89 -11.33 10.59 -9.04
N LEU A 90 -12.52 10.05 -8.88
CA LEU A 90 -13.61 10.20 -9.85
C LEU A 90 -14.11 11.66 -9.77
N ARG A 91 -13.47 12.54 -10.53
CA ARG A 91 -13.54 14.01 -10.38
C ARG A 91 -14.94 14.61 -10.51
N ARG A 92 -15.86 13.93 -11.24
CA ARG A 92 -17.26 14.34 -11.42
C ARG A 92 -18.19 13.87 -10.31
N MET A 93 -17.69 13.07 -9.40
CA MET A 93 -18.41 12.49 -8.26
C MET A 93 -18.07 13.24 -6.97
N THR A 94 -18.98 13.16 -6.00
CA THR A 94 -18.74 13.62 -4.65
C THR A 94 -17.74 12.70 -3.92
N VAL A 95 -17.28 13.12 -2.76
CA VAL A 95 -16.42 12.32 -1.89
C VAL A 95 -17.15 11.03 -1.49
N LEU A 96 -18.42 11.11 -1.11
CA LEU A 96 -19.25 9.95 -0.78
C LEU A 96 -19.37 8.98 -1.94
N GLU A 97 -19.72 9.46 -3.12
CA GLU A 97 -19.85 8.63 -4.33
C GLU A 97 -18.55 7.94 -4.72
N ASN A 98 -17.40 8.61 -4.53
CA ASN A 98 -16.08 8.00 -4.75
C ASN A 98 -15.84 6.78 -3.85
N VAL A 99 -16.23 6.85 -2.58
CA VAL A 99 -16.05 5.76 -1.62
C VAL A 99 -17.10 4.67 -1.85
N MET A 100 -18.37 5.05 -2.14
CA MET A 100 -19.43 4.12 -2.53
C MET A 100 -19.05 3.26 -3.72
N ALA A 101 -18.41 3.86 -4.75
CA ALA A 101 -17.95 3.13 -5.94
C ALA A 101 -16.99 1.97 -5.57
N SER A 102 -16.18 2.14 -4.53
CA SER A 102 -15.28 1.09 -4.04
C SER A 102 -16.01 0.09 -3.13
N ALA A 103 -17.01 0.54 -2.35
CA ALA A 103 -17.80 -0.31 -1.47
C ALA A 103 -18.66 -1.34 -2.22
N PHE A 104 -18.97 -1.10 -3.50
CA PHE A 104 -19.61 -2.09 -4.39
C PHE A 104 -18.77 -3.35 -4.60
N ASN A 105 -17.49 -3.35 -4.20
CA ASN A 105 -16.70 -4.56 -4.11
C ASN A 105 -17.29 -5.59 -3.13
N LEU A 106 -17.93 -5.13 -2.05
CA LEU A 106 -18.48 -5.96 -0.98
C LEU A 106 -19.97 -6.33 -1.20
N THR A 107 -20.74 -5.46 -1.85
CA THR A 107 -22.19 -5.61 -1.96
C THR A 107 -22.70 -5.01 -3.27
N ALA A 108 -23.77 -5.60 -3.83
CA ALA A 108 -24.48 -5.02 -4.97
C ALA A 108 -25.61 -4.06 -4.54
N ARG A 109 -25.93 -3.97 -3.22
CA ARG A 109 -27.02 -3.14 -2.71
C ARG A 109 -26.53 -1.72 -2.46
N GLN A 110 -27.20 -0.74 -3.07
CA GLN A 110 -26.80 0.67 -2.99
C GLN A 110 -26.79 1.20 -1.56
N GLU A 111 -27.80 0.88 -0.74
CA GLU A 111 -27.87 1.29 0.66
C GLU A 111 -26.69 0.76 1.47
N ALA A 112 -26.38 -0.54 1.36
CA ALA A 112 -25.26 -1.14 2.06
C ALA A 112 -23.90 -0.57 1.59
N ALA A 113 -23.75 -0.23 0.30
CA ALA A 113 -22.56 0.45 -0.20
C ALA A 113 -22.46 1.89 0.35
N ARG A 114 -23.59 2.59 0.51
CA ARG A 114 -23.64 3.92 1.11
C ARG A 114 -23.28 3.87 2.60
N ASP A 115 -23.87 2.96 3.35
CA ASP A 115 -23.61 2.80 4.80
C ASP A 115 -22.12 2.51 5.02
N LYS A 116 -21.53 1.60 4.23
CA LYS A 116 -20.10 1.32 4.28
C LYS A 116 -19.25 2.52 3.91
N ALA A 117 -19.66 3.31 2.93
CA ALA A 117 -18.95 4.52 2.55
C ALA A 117 -18.99 5.57 3.68
N ILE A 118 -20.11 5.77 4.34
CA ILE A 118 -20.24 6.68 5.49
C ILE A 118 -19.33 6.23 6.63
N GLU A 119 -19.39 4.95 7.04
CA GLU A 119 -18.51 4.37 8.07
C GLU A 119 -17.03 4.67 7.77
N VAL A 120 -16.59 4.44 6.52
CA VAL A 120 -15.21 4.65 6.13
C VAL A 120 -14.84 6.14 6.06
N LEU A 121 -15.76 7.01 5.64
CA LEU A 121 -15.54 8.46 5.65
C LEU A 121 -15.42 9.03 7.06
N GLU A 122 -16.20 8.53 8.01
CA GLU A 122 -16.05 8.86 9.44
C GLU A 122 -14.72 8.38 9.98
N PHE A 123 -14.34 7.13 9.65
CA PHE A 123 -13.08 6.56 10.05
C PHE A 123 -11.88 7.37 9.54
N CYS A 124 -11.94 7.86 8.28
CA CYS A 124 -10.90 8.66 7.63
C CYS A 124 -11.03 10.17 7.87
N GLU A 125 -11.97 10.62 8.72
CA GLU A 125 -12.22 12.05 9.06
C GLU A 125 -12.61 12.91 7.85
N LEU A 126 -13.28 12.30 6.86
CA LEU A 126 -13.74 12.97 5.64
C LEU A 126 -15.26 13.19 5.59
N ILE A 127 -16.01 12.73 6.58
CA ILE A 127 -17.50 12.77 6.58
C ILE A 127 -18.06 14.19 6.37
N LYS A 128 -17.42 15.21 6.95
CA LYS A 128 -17.84 16.62 6.80
C LYS A 128 -17.71 17.13 5.36
N LYS A 129 -16.98 16.41 4.50
CA LYS A 129 -16.75 16.74 3.09
C LYS A 129 -17.45 15.78 2.14
N GLN A 130 -18.37 14.93 2.65
CA GLN A 130 -19.02 13.88 1.87
C GLN A 130 -19.68 14.36 0.57
N ASP A 131 -20.29 15.55 0.61
CA ASP A 131 -21.01 16.15 -0.52
C ASP A 131 -20.13 17.06 -1.41
N TYR A 132 -18.86 17.23 -1.04
CA TYR A 132 -17.93 18.03 -1.83
C TYR A 132 -17.53 17.27 -3.11
N SER A 133 -17.38 18.01 -4.21
CA SER A 133 -16.77 17.43 -5.41
C SER A 133 -15.32 17.03 -5.14
N ALA A 134 -14.96 15.81 -5.51
CA ALA A 134 -13.59 15.31 -5.33
C ALA A 134 -12.53 16.14 -6.10
N LYS A 135 -12.95 16.93 -7.11
CA LYS A 135 -12.08 17.86 -7.83
C LYS A 135 -11.55 18.98 -6.93
N GLY A 136 -12.36 19.48 -6.00
CA GLY A 136 -12.06 20.62 -5.13
C GLY A 136 -11.25 20.29 -3.87
N LEU A 137 -10.91 19.03 -3.64
CA LEU A 137 -10.19 18.61 -2.44
C LEU A 137 -8.74 19.10 -2.43
N THR A 138 -8.21 19.39 -1.23
CA THR A 138 -6.78 19.63 -0.98
C THR A 138 -5.96 18.36 -1.28
N ILE A 139 -4.64 18.48 -1.33
CA ILE A 139 -3.74 17.33 -1.51
C ILE A 139 -3.94 16.33 -0.38
N GLY A 140 -3.96 16.80 0.88
CA GLY A 140 -4.18 15.96 2.06
C GLY A 140 -5.52 15.21 2.02
N ASP A 141 -6.61 15.92 1.70
CA ASP A 141 -7.93 15.30 1.58
C ASP A 141 -8.00 14.27 0.43
N ARG A 142 -7.34 14.54 -0.69
CA ARG A 142 -7.26 13.56 -1.80
C ARG A 142 -6.52 12.29 -1.39
N LYS A 143 -5.41 12.40 -0.65
CA LYS A 143 -4.68 11.25 -0.10
C LYS A 143 -5.54 10.46 0.88
N ARG A 144 -6.26 11.15 1.79
CA ARG A 144 -7.22 10.50 2.69
C ARG A 144 -8.38 9.83 1.92
N LEU A 145 -8.90 10.47 0.86
CA LEU A 145 -9.95 9.89 0.03
C LEU A 145 -9.47 8.61 -0.67
N GLU A 146 -8.22 8.56 -1.12
CA GLU A 146 -7.65 7.36 -1.73
C GLU A 146 -7.55 6.21 -0.74
N ILE A 147 -7.08 6.49 0.48
CA ILE A 147 -7.08 5.52 1.57
C ILE A 147 -8.52 5.04 1.87
N ALA A 148 -9.48 5.97 1.96
CA ALA A 148 -10.88 5.65 2.20
C ALA A 148 -11.46 4.73 1.10
N ARG A 149 -11.17 5.02 -0.17
CA ARG A 149 -11.57 4.16 -1.30
C ARG A 149 -10.98 2.75 -1.19
N ALA A 150 -9.70 2.64 -0.83
CA ALA A 150 -9.08 1.34 -0.63
C ALA A 150 -9.68 0.58 0.58
N LEU A 151 -9.96 1.26 1.69
CA LEU A 151 -10.60 0.67 2.88
C LEU A 151 -12.04 0.22 2.61
N ALA A 152 -12.79 0.94 1.77
CA ALA A 152 -14.16 0.60 1.43
C ALA A 152 -14.27 -0.74 0.66
N THR A 153 -13.17 -1.26 0.11
CA THR A 153 -13.13 -2.61 -0.48
C THR A 153 -13.10 -3.73 0.57
N GLY A 154 -12.97 -3.41 1.87
CA GLY A 154 -12.88 -4.38 2.97
C GLY A 154 -11.55 -5.16 2.99
N PRO A 155 -10.39 -4.51 2.89
CA PRO A 155 -9.13 -5.24 2.76
C PRO A 155 -8.69 -5.85 4.08
N LYS A 156 -8.04 -7.03 4.00
CA LYS A 156 -7.25 -7.62 5.09
C LYS A 156 -5.78 -7.21 4.99
N LEU A 157 -5.32 -6.92 3.75
CA LEU A 157 -4.00 -6.38 3.43
C LEU A 157 -4.17 -5.10 2.62
N LEU A 158 -3.58 -4.01 3.09
CA LEU A 158 -3.59 -2.71 2.43
C LEU A 158 -2.19 -2.35 1.94
N LEU A 159 -2.07 -2.07 0.64
CA LEU A 159 -0.84 -1.59 0.01
C LEU A 159 -0.91 -0.08 -0.09
N LEU A 160 -0.02 0.63 0.60
CA LEU A 160 0.09 2.10 0.61
C LEU A 160 1.30 2.54 -0.22
N ASP A 161 1.07 3.27 -1.31
CA ASP A 161 2.10 3.69 -2.26
C ASP A 161 2.29 5.21 -2.20
N GLU A 162 3.34 5.67 -1.49
CA GLU A 162 3.74 7.09 -1.34
C GLU A 162 2.58 8.01 -0.90
N THR A 163 1.87 7.59 0.12
CA THR A 163 0.66 8.29 0.59
C THR A 163 0.96 9.60 1.31
N MET A 164 2.21 9.80 1.77
CA MET A 164 2.66 11.00 2.50
C MET A 164 3.37 12.03 1.61
N ALA A 165 3.63 11.70 0.35
CA ALA A 165 4.32 12.60 -0.58
C ALA A 165 3.51 13.89 -0.82
N GLY A 166 4.19 15.05 -0.69
CA GLY A 166 3.59 16.38 -0.89
C GLY A 166 2.74 16.89 0.26
N LEU A 167 2.70 16.19 1.40
CA LEU A 167 2.03 16.62 2.62
C LEU A 167 2.97 17.47 3.49
N THR A 168 2.39 18.42 4.23
CA THR A 168 3.09 19.16 5.28
C THR A 168 3.45 18.25 6.46
N PRO A 169 4.43 18.59 7.32
CA PRO A 169 4.77 17.77 8.50
C PRO A 169 3.58 17.48 9.41
N GLN A 170 2.65 18.44 9.55
CA GLN A 170 1.42 18.23 10.33
C GLN A 170 0.51 17.22 9.69
N GLU A 171 0.25 17.32 8.37
CA GLU A 171 -0.56 16.36 7.63
C GLU A 171 0.07 14.96 7.62
N GLN A 172 1.42 14.87 7.57
CA GLN A 172 2.14 13.59 7.69
C GLN A 172 1.90 12.95 9.06
N ALA A 173 1.97 13.75 10.15
CA ALA A 173 1.71 13.25 11.49
C ALA A 173 0.26 12.73 11.65
N GLU A 174 -0.72 13.43 11.05
CA GLU A 174 -2.11 12.98 11.00
C GLU A 174 -2.26 11.70 10.16
N GLY A 175 -1.56 11.62 9.02
CA GLY A 175 -1.53 10.42 8.18
C GLY A 175 -0.95 9.21 8.91
N VAL A 176 0.13 9.39 9.68
CA VAL A 176 0.71 8.34 10.52
C VAL A 176 -0.30 7.83 11.55
N LYS A 177 -1.05 8.75 12.21
CA LYS A 177 -2.12 8.37 13.15
C LYS A 177 -3.21 7.56 12.45
N LEU A 178 -3.63 7.98 11.27
CA LEU A 178 -4.63 7.26 10.48
C LEU A 178 -4.14 5.85 10.11
N ILE A 179 -2.90 5.70 9.65
CA ILE A 179 -2.35 4.38 9.28
C ILE A 179 -2.27 3.46 10.51
N ARG A 180 -1.87 3.97 11.68
CA ARG A 180 -1.91 3.19 12.93
C ARG A 180 -3.33 2.76 13.29
N LYS A 181 -4.31 3.67 13.20
CA LYS A 181 -5.72 3.38 13.43
C LYS A 181 -6.23 2.28 12.48
N ILE A 182 -5.80 2.28 11.21
CA ILE A 182 -6.12 1.24 10.23
C ILE A 182 -5.55 -0.11 10.68
N ARG A 183 -4.27 -0.17 11.06
CA ARG A 183 -3.65 -1.39 11.59
C ARG A 183 -4.39 -1.89 12.83
N ASP A 184 -4.71 -1.00 13.76
CA ASP A 184 -5.36 -1.34 15.03
C ASP A 184 -6.80 -1.84 14.82
N SER A 185 -7.43 -1.54 13.66
CA SER A 185 -8.70 -2.15 13.24
C SER A 185 -8.54 -3.57 12.67
N GLY A 186 -7.32 -4.12 12.62
CA GLY A 186 -7.02 -5.49 12.18
C GLY A 186 -6.54 -5.61 10.74
N VAL A 187 -6.32 -4.49 10.03
CA VAL A 187 -5.80 -4.48 8.67
C VAL A 187 -4.27 -4.56 8.69
N THR A 188 -3.69 -5.50 7.97
CA THR A 188 -2.24 -5.58 7.73
C THR A 188 -1.83 -4.59 6.66
N ILE A 189 -0.65 -4.01 6.77
CA ILE A 189 -0.23 -2.93 5.86
C ILE A 189 1.15 -3.23 5.28
N ILE A 190 1.30 -3.08 3.97
CA ILE A 190 2.61 -2.91 3.32
C ILE A 190 2.67 -1.48 2.81
N ILE A 191 3.70 -0.75 3.21
CA ILE A 191 3.87 0.67 2.83
C ILE A 191 5.17 0.90 2.08
N VAL A 192 5.08 1.64 0.97
CA VAL A 192 6.22 2.22 0.26
C VAL A 192 6.23 3.71 0.53
N GLU A 193 7.31 4.22 1.09
CA GLU A 193 7.51 5.64 1.37
C GLU A 193 8.98 6.04 1.21
N HIS A 194 9.20 7.32 0.89
CA HIS A 194 10.54 7.92 0.79
C HIS A 194 10.90 8.77 2.01
N ILE A 195 9.92 9.05 2.87
CA ILE A 195 10.09 9.90 4.04
C ILE A 195 10.57 9.03 5.20
N MET A 196 11.90 8.99 5.41
CA MET A 196 12.52 8.07 6.35
C MET A 196 11.97 8.18 7.77
N HIS A 197 11.71 9.39 8.29
CA HIS A 197 11.16 9.54 9.63
C HIS A 197 9.75 8.92 9.78
N VAL A 198 8.95 8.90 8.70
CA VAL A 198 7.63 8.24 8.70
C VAL A 198 7.81 6.72 8.80
N ILE A 199 8.66 6.16 7.93
CA ILE A 199 8.93 4.71 7.90
C ILE A 199 9.49 4.22 9.23
N MET A 200 10.50 4.93 9.78
CA MET A 200 11.16 4.56 11.03
C MET A 200 10.22 4.59 12.25
N ASN A 201 9.24 5.50 12.25
CA ASN A 201 8.26 5.60 13.34
C ASN A 201 7.03 4.71 13.15
N LEU A 202 6.76 4.23 11.95
CA LEU A 202 5.49 3.57 11.62
C LEU A 202 5.62 2.05 11.49
N CYS A 203 6.74 1.56 10.90
CA CYS A 203 6.88 0.16 10.53
C CYS A 203 7.37 -0.70 11.70
N ASP A 204 6.84 -1.92 11.78
CA ASP A 204 7.33 -2.95 12.71
C ASP A 204 8.57 -3.66 12.13
N LEU A 205 8.54 -3.93 10.81
CA LEU A 205 9.66 -4.46 10.04
C LEU A 205 9.81 -3.70 8.73
N ILE A 206 11.04 -3.65 8.23
CA ILE A 206 11.40 -3.01 6.97
C ILE A 206 12.19 -4.00 6.10
N LEU A 207 11.81 -4.08 4.83
CA LEU A 207 12.58 -4.72 3.77
C LEU A 207 13.19 -3.64 2.88
N CYS A 208 14.50 -3.62 2.77
CA CYS A 208 15.20 -2.76 1.81
C CYS A 208 15.59 -3.56 0.58
N ILE A 209 15.22 -3.04 -0.60
CA ILE A 209 15.58 -3.63 -1.89
C ILE A 209 16.44 -2.66 -2.70
N ASN A 210 17.38 -3.22 -3.47
CA ASN A 210 18.18 -2.48 -4.44
C ASN A 210 18.35 -3.34 -5.69
N TYR A 211 18.17 -2.75 -6.87
CA TYR A 211 18.21 -3.48 -8.17
C TYR A 211 17.36 -4.77 -8.17
N GLY A 212 16.17 -4.70 -7.57
CA GLY A 212 15.22 -5.81 -7.50
C GLY A 212 15.55 -6.90 -6.46
N GLN A 213 16.65 -6.78 -5.72
CA GLN A 213 17.11 -7.76 -4.73
C GLN A 213 16.99 -7.24 -3.31
N LYS A 214 16.77 -8.15 -2.36
CA LYS A 214 16.80 -7.85 -0.94
C LYS A 214 18.23 -7.57 -0.49
N ILE A 215 18.48 -6.39 0.09
CA ILE A 215 19.78 -6.05 0.67
C ILE A 215 19.76 -6.06 2.20
N ALA A 216 18.62 -5.80 2.83
CA ALA A 216 18.46 -5.90 4.28
C ALA A 216 16.98 -6.14 4.63
N GLN A 217 16.73 -6.79 5.76
CA GLN A 217 15.42 -6.89 6.40
C GLN A 217 15.61 -6.94 7.91
N GLY A 218 14.78 -6.19 8.64
CA GLY A 218 14.84 -6.13 10.10
C GLY A 218 13.95 -5.03 10.67
N THR A 219 14.11 -4.75 11.94
CA THR A 219 13.50 -3.59 12.61
C THR A 219 13.99 -2.28 11.97
N PRO A 220 13.26 -1.17 12.15
CA PRO A 220 13.70 0.14 11.66
C PRO A 220 15.14 0.48 12.09
N ALA A 221 15.50 0.20 13.34
CA ALA A 221 16.84 0.48 13.87
C ALA A 221 17.94 -0.36 13.21
N GLU A 222 17.68 -1.66 12.97
CA GLU A 222 18.63 -2.55 12.29
C GLU A 222 18.86 -2.13 10.85
N VAL A 223 17.79 -1.78 10.13
CA VAL A 223 17.88 -1.38 8.72
C VAL A 223 18.55 -0.01 8.58
N ALA A 224 18.29 0.95 9.48
CA ALA A 224 18.92 2.27 9.47
C ALA A 224 20.45 2.21 9.69
N ASN A 225 20.93 1.24 10.45
CA ASN A 225 22.35 1.05 10.74
C ASN A 225 23.04 0.05 9.79
N ASN A 226 22.32 -0.50 8.82
CA ASN A 226 22.88 -1.49 7.89
C ASN A 226 23.74 -0.80 6.84
N ARG A 227 25.01 -1.19 6.76
CA ARG A 227 25.99 -0.59 5.84
C ARG A 227 25.55 -0.68 4.37
N ALA A 228 25.02 -1.82 3.94
CA ALA A 228 24.57 -1.99 2.55
C ALA A 228 23.37 -1.07 2.21
N VAL A 229 22.52 -0.77 3.19
CA VAL A 229 21.41 0.19 3.03
C VAL A 229 21.97 1.60 2.89
N ILE A 230 22.90 2.00 3.77
CA ILE A 230 23.55 3.33 3.73
C ILE A 230 24.24 3.54 2.37
N GLU A 231 25.07 2.58 1.93
CA GLU A 231 25.75 2.62 0.63
C GLU A 231 24.76 2.69 -0.56
N ALA A 232 23.61 2.02 -0.47
CA ALA A 232 22.60 2.04 -1.53
C ALA A 232 21.93 3.41 -1.70
N TYR A 233 21.82 4.20 -0.61
CA TYR A 233 21.20 5.53 -0.65
C TYR A 233 22.20 6.66 -0.89
N LEU A 234 23.40 6.58 -0.34
CA LEU A 234 24.42 7.64 -0.42
C LEU A 234 25.42 7.44 -1.55
N GLY A 235 25.50 6.22 -2.13
CA GLY A 235 26.57 5.81 -3.03
C GLY A 235 27.75 5.23 -2.25
N LYS A 236 28.62 4.49 -2.96
CA LYS A 236 29.91 4.06 -2.38
C LYS A 236 30.85 5.27 -2.37
N GLU A 237 31.44 5.57 -1.20
CA GLU A 237 32.61 6.42 -1.12
C GLU A 237 33.81 5.82 -1.89
#